data_da69f79b1450a9793cce0e7619d28b0b
#
_entry.id   da69f79b1450a9793cce0e7619d28b0b
#
_cell.length_a   1.000
_cell.length_b   1.000
_cell.length_c   1.000
_cell.angle_alpha   90.00
_cell.angle_beta   90.00
_cell.angle_gamma   90.00
#
_symmetry.space_group_name_H-M   'P 1'
#
loop_
_entity.id
_entity.type
_entity.pdbx_description
1 polymer ?
#
loop_
_entity_poly.entity_id
_entity_poly.type
_entity_poly.pdbx_seq_one_letter_code
_entity_poly.pdbx_strand_id
1 'polypeptide(L)'
;MKILVLFGSPHENGFTRGLLDFFLAFLDKNCEVTVVNSYDEAVRPCIGCEKCKSGKCVFNDMERINFLVNSSDVIVIASPVYNASFPAPLKAIFDRFQPYYFKRNKIDKKFVLLLTAGSEKIDYLPVILAQINPVIKILGGKLLGEITLKGTDYLNNFDIDKFYLKSKNKARNIIENFEKNKH
;
A
#
# COMPACT_ATOMS: atom_id res chain seq x y z
N MET A 1 -3.05 3.84 -17.50
CA MET A 1 -2.14 3.43 -16.40
C MET A 1 -2.91 2.52 -15.45
N LYS A 2 -2.31 1.40 -15.03
CA LYS A 2 -2.92 0.44 -14.12
C LYS A 2 -2.42 0.65 -12.70
N ILE A 3 -3.34 0.82 -11.77
CA ILE A 3 -3.07 1.07 -10.36
C ILE A 3 -3.65 -0.06 -9.52
N LEU A 4 -2.80 -0.73 -8.76
CA LEU A 4 -3.22 -1.68 -7.75
C LEU A 4 -3.26 -0.98 -6.39
N VAL A 5 -4.38 -1.08 -5.70
CA VAL A 5 -4.48 -0.67 -4.30
C VAL A 5 -4.46 -1.92 -3.42
N LEU A 6 -3.48 -2.03 -2.54
CA LEU A 6 -3.47 -2.99 -1.43
C LEU A 6 -4.09 -2.28 -0.22
N PHE A 7 -5.34 -2.59 0.05
CA PHE A 7 -6.14 -1.97 1.10
C PHE A 7 -6.10 -2.83 2.37
N GLY A 8 -5.60 -2.25 3.45
CA GLY A 8 -5.33 -2.94 4.71
C GLY A 8 -6.32 -2.64 5.83
N SER A 9 -7.55 -2.19 5.54
CA SER A 9 -8.53 -1.90 6.57
C SER A 9 -9.76 -2.80 6.49
N PRO A 10 -10.28 -3.30 7.63
CA PRO A 10 -11.57 -4.02 7.65
C PRO A 10 -12.78 -3.09 7.50
N HIS A 11 -12.57 -1.76 7.61
CA HIS A 11 -13.63 -0.77 7.58
C HIS A 11 -13.74 -0.12 6.20
N GLU A 12 -14.81 -0.45 5.47
CA GLU A 12 -15.05 0.07 4.13
C GLU A 12 -15.33 1.58 4.10
N ASN A 13 -15.86 2.14 5.18
CA ASN A 13 -16.23 3.56 5.31
C ASN A 13 -15.41 4.28 6.39
N GLY A 14 -14.22 3.76 6.74
CA GLY A 14 -13.34 4.34 7.75
C GLY A 14 -12.39 5.40 7.20
N PHE A 15 -11.58 5.99 8.06
CA PHE A 15 -10.59 7.02 7.71
C PHE A 15 -9.60 6.58 6.62
N THR A 16 -9.19 5.30 6.62
CA THR A 16 -8.28 4.77 5.59
C THR A 16 -8.95 4.79 4.22
N ARG A 17 -10.24 4.49 4.15
CA ARG A 17 -11.01 4.54 2.91
C ARG A 17 -11.18 5.99 2.45
N GLY A 18 -11.54 6.90 3.34
CA GLY A 18 -11.65 8.34 3.03
C GLY A 18 -10.33 8.92 2.51
N LEU A 19 -9.19 8.54 3.12
CA LEU A 19 -7.87 8.97 2.64
C LEU A 19 -7.55 8.40 1.26
N LEU A 20 -7.91 7.14 1.00
CA LEU A 20 -7.76 6.52 -0.31
C LEU A 20 -8.62 7.24 -1.36
N ASP A 21 -9.89 7.46 -1.09
CA ASP A 21 -10.82 8.13 -2.01
C ASP A 21 -10.37 9.57 -2.31
N PHE A 22 -9.91 10.30 -1.29
CA PHE A 22 -9.28 11.60 -1.46
C PHE A 22 -8.09 11.54 -2.44
N PHE A 23 -7.18 10.58 -2.28
CA PHE A 23 -6.02 10.43 -3.15
C PHE A 23 -6.45 10.07 -4.59
N LEU A 24 -7.34 9.10 -4.74
CA LEU A 24 -7.81 8.63 -6.05
C LEU A 24 -8.56 9.74 -6.85
N ALA A 25 -9.17 10.70 -6.17
CA ALA A 25 -9.87 11.82 -6.82
C ALA A 25 -8.94 12.74 -7.65
N PHE A 26 -7.62 12.64 -7.49
CA PHE A 26 -6.64 13.39 -8.30
C PHE A 26 -6.12 12.59 -9.50
N LEU A 27 -6.50 11.34 -9.66
CA LEU A 27 -6.08 10.52 -10.79
C LEU A 27 -6.81 10.95 -12.08
N ASP A 28 -6.10 10.77 -13.20
CA ASP A 28 -6.74 10.90 -14.52
C ASP A 28 -7.83 9.83 -14.70
N LYS A 29 -8.91 10.18 -15.39
CA LYS A 29 -10.06 9.29 -15.68
C LYS A 29 -9.67 8.04 -16.47
N ASN A 30 -8.54 8.07 -17.16
CA ASN A 30 -8.03 6.92 -17.92
C ASN A 30 -7.20 5.95 -17.06
N CYS A 31 -7.09 6.17 -15.76
CA CYS A 31 -6.45 5.23 -14.85
C CYS A 31 -7.40 4.08 -14.51
N GLU A 32 -6.93 2.85 -14.68
CA GLU A 32 -7.62 1.63 -14.26
C GLU A 32 -7.19 1.30 -12.82
N VAL A 33 -8.13 1.41 -11.87
CA VAL A 33 -7.85 1.17 -10.45
C VAL A 33 -8.46 -0.16 -10.02
N THR A 34 -7.63 -1.06 -9.51
CA THR A 34 -8.06 -2.32 -8.89
C THR A 34 -7.76 -2.27 -7.40
N VAL A 35 -8.78 -2.44 -6.57
CA VAL A 35 -8.63 -2.50 -5.10
C VAL A 35 -8.65 -3.96 -4.65
N VAL A 36 -7.65 -4.35 -3.88
CA VAL A 36 -7.55 -5.65 -3.19
C VAL A 36 -7.63 -5.36 -1.71
N ASN A 37 -8.73 -5.73 -1.07
CA ASN A 37 -8.85 -5.66 0.38
C ASN A 37 -8.21 -6.90 1.00
N SER A 38 -7.18 -6.71 1.82
CA SER A 38 -6.44 -7.81 2.44
C SER A 38 -7.28 -8.68 3.37
N TYR A 39 -8.40 -8.17 3.86
CA TYR A 39 -9.33 -8.92 4.72
C TYR A 39 -10.22 -9.88 3.93
N ASP A 40 -10.41 -9.65 2.63
CA ASP A 40 -11.24 -10.48 1.77
C ASP A 40 -10.45 -11.58 1.06
N GLU A 41 -9.12 -11.42 0.95
CA GLU A 41 -8.25 -12.32 0.15
C GLU A 41 -7.87 -13.62 0.88
N ALA A 42 -8.14 -13.76 2.17
CA ALA A 42 -7.83 -14.96 2.97
C ALA A 42 -6.41 -15.52 2.77
N VAL A 43 -5.42 -14.66 2.59
CA VAL A 43 -4.02 -15.05 2.40
C VAL A 43 -3.45 -15.65 3.68
N ARG A 44 -3.01 -16.91 3.60
CA ARG A 44 -2.40 -17.61 4.73
C ARG A 44 -1.04 -16.99 5.09
N PRO A 45 -0.73 -16.85 6.39
CA PRO A 45 0.60 -16.42 6.84
C PRO A 45 1.72 -17.30 6.27
N CYS A 46 2.90 -16.73 6.09
CA CYS A 46 4.08 -17.49 5.71
C CYS A 46 4.45 -18.50 6.80
N ILE A 47 4.64 -19.78 6.43
CA ILE A 47 5.00 -20.86 7.36
C ILE A 47 6.51 -21.17 7.35
N GLY A 48 7.35 -20.36 6.69
CA GLY A 48 8.80 -20.56 6.68
C GLY A 48 9.28 -21.84 6.00
N CYS A 49 8.49 -22.46 5.10
CA CYS A 49 8.81 -23.74 4.47
C CYS A 49 9.93 -23.69 3.43
N GLU A 50 10.47 -22.48 3.13
CA GLU A 50 11.57 -22.23 2.19
C GLU A 50 11.33 -22.65 0.71
N LYS A 51 10.16 -23.17 0.36
CA LYS A 51 9.85 -23.56 -1.03
C LYS A 51 9.96 -22.40 -2.04
N CYS A 52 9.80 -21.17 -1.58
CA CYS A 52 10.00 -19.96 -2.40
C CYS A 52 11.44 -19.81 -2.95
N LYS A 53 12.44 -20.51 -2.41
CA LYS A 53 13.80 -20.58 -2.99
C LYS A 53 13.79 -21.14 -4.42
N SER A 54 12.81 -21.99 -4.77
CA SER A 54 12.60 -22.44 -6.16
C SER A 54 11.79 -21.45 -7.02
N GLY A 55 11.48 -20.25 -6.49
CA GLY A 55 10.72 -19.22 -7.19
C GLY A 55 9.21 -19.37 -7.11
N LYS A 56 8.67 -20.35 -6.36
CA LYS A 56 7.22 -20.55 -6.17
C LYS A 56 6.90 -20.73 -4.69
N CYS A 57 5.77 -20.20 -4.25
CA CYS A 57 5.25 -20.51 -2.92
C CYS A 57 4.54 -21.86 -2.92
N VAL A 58 4.54 -22.54 -1.75
CA VAL A 58 3.79 -23.78 -1.54
C VAL A 58 2.27 -23.57 -1.58
N PHE A 59 1.82 -22.37 -1.26
CA PHE A 59 0.43 -21.98 -1.32
C PHE A 59 0.13 -21.20 -2.61
N ASN A 60 -1.05 -21.36 -3.16
CA ASN A 60 -1.53 -20.69 -4.39
C ASN A 60 -2.46 -19.48 -4.14
N ASP A 61 -2.77 -19.16 -2.88
CA ASP A 61 -3.66 -18.08 -2.46
C ASP A 61 -3.16 -16.65 -2.80
N MET A 62 -1.95 -16.51 -3.32
CA MET A 62 -1.36 -15.27 -3.81
C MET A 62 -1.40 -15.10 -5.34
N GLU A 63 -1.93 -16.06 -6.10
CA GLU A 63 -1.84 -16.03 -7.57
C GLU A 63 -2.51 -14.80 -8.15
N ARG A 64 -3.72 -14.45 -7.70
CA ARG A 64 -4.43 -13.24 -8.12
C ARG A 64 -3.66 -11.98 -7.77
N ILE A 65 -3.15 -11.87 -6.54
CA ILE A 65 -2.39 -10.70 -6.07
C ILE A 65 -1.08 -10.57 -6.86
N ASN A 66 -0.37 -11.67 -7.08
CA ASN A 66 0.86 -11.67 -7.87
C ASN A 66 0.61 -11.25 -9.33
N PHE A 67 -0.49 -11.70 -9.93
CA PHE A 67 -0.89 -11.26 -11.28
C PHE A 67 -1.12 -9.74 -11.30
N LEU A 68 -1.88 -9.20 -10.35
CA LEU A 68 -2.16 -7.77 -10.24
C LEU A 68 -0.89 -6.95 -9.96
N VAL A 69 -0.02 -7.42 -9.06
CA VAL A 69 1.27 -6.79 -8.80
C VAL A 69 2.13 -6.74 -10.05
N ASN A 70 2.21 -7.81 -10.83
CA ASN A 70 3.00 -7.84 -12.06
C ASN A 70 2.42 -6.93 -13.16
N SER A 71 1.10 -6.87 -13.29
CA SER A 71 0.41 -6.13 -14.37
C SER A 71 0.20 -4.64 -14.08
N SER A 72 0.38 -4.19 -12.84
CA SER A 72 0.17 -2.79 -12.46
C SER A 72 1.40 -1.93 -12.69
N ASP A 73 1.22 -0.64 -12.97
CA ASP A 73 2.29 0.37 -13.08
C ASP A 73 2.62 0.97 -11.70
N VAL A 74 1.59 1.16 -10.87
CA VAL A 74 1.67 1.77 -9.55
C VAL A 74 0.98 0.89 -8.52
N ILE A 75 1.56 0.78 -7.34
CA ILE A 75 0.98 0.09 -6.18
C ILE A 75 0.76 1.11 -5.07
N VAL A 76 -0.50 1.33 -4.70
CA VAL A 76 -0.90 2.15 -3.57
C VAL A 76 -1.16 1.24 -2.38
N ILE A 77 -0.48 1.47 -1.27
CA ILE A 77 -0.72 0.79 -0.01
C ILE A 77 -1.51 1.73 0.88
N ALA A 78 -2.77 1.43 1.13
CA ALA A 78 -3.65 2.21 2.00
C ALA A 78 -3.97 1.41 3.27
N SER A 79 -3.49 1.87 4.44
CA SER A 79 -3.52 1.06 5.65
C SER A 79 -3.68 1.90 6.92
N PRO A 80 -4.46 1.44 7.90
CA PRO A 80 -4.33 1.93 9.25
C PRO A 80 -3.04 1.38 9.87
N VAL A 81 -2.57 2.05 10.92
CA VAL A 81 -1.45 1.58 11.74
C VAL A 81 -2.02 0.90 12.98
N TYR A 82 -1.78 -0.39 13.13
CA TYR A 82 -2.17 -1.19 14.30
C TYR A 82 -0.91 -1.66 15.06
N ASN A 83 -0.79 -1.27 16.33
CA ASN A 83 0.35 -1.64 17.17
C ASN A 83 1.71 -1.33 16.51
N ALA A 84 1.85 -0.12 15.95
CA ALA A 84 3.04 0.34 15.21
C ALA A 84 3.39 -0.52 13.97
N SER A 85 2.43 -1.23 13.40
CA SER A 85 2.62 -2.12 12.26
C SER A 85 1.46 -2.04 11.26
N PHE A 86 1.62 -2.73 10.13
CA PHE A 86 0.50 -3.03 9.25
C PHE A 86 -0.43 -4.07 9.89
N PRO A 87 -1.75 -4.03 9.59
CA PRO A 87 -2.68 -5.08 9.99
C PRO A 87 -2.22 -6.47 9.51
N ALA A 88 -2.48 -7.50 10.32
CA ALA A 88 -2.02 -8.85 10.07
C ALA A 88 -2.36 -9.40 8.67
N PRO A 89 -3.58 -9.22 8.10
CA PRO A 89 -3.89 -9.68 6.76
C PRO A 89 -3.01 -9.02 5.68
N LEU A 90 -2.78 -7.71 5.78
CA LEU A 90 -1.91 -7.00 4.83
C LEU A 90 -0.43 -7.41 5.00
N LYS A 91 0.00 -7.60 6.24
CA LYS A 91 1.35 -8.10 6.54
C LYS A 91 1.56 -9.51 6.00
N ALA A 92 0.54 -10.37 6.06
CA ALA A 92 0.61 -11.70 5.45
C ALA A 92 0.89 -11.64 3.93
N ILE A 93 0.25 -10.72 3.20
CA ILE A 93 0.54 -10.47 1.78
C ILE A 93 2.02 -10.09 1.59
N PHE A 94 2.54 -9.16 2.40
CA PHE A 94 3.94 -8.73 2.28
C PHE A 94 4.94 -9.85 2.56
N ASP A 95 4.70 -10.68 3.56
CA ASP A 95 5.55 -11.82 3.89
C ASP A 95 5.57 -12.87 2.78
N ARG A 96 4.54 -12.91 1.96
CA ARG A 96 4.39 -13.86 0.86
C ARG A 96 4.99 -13.38 -0.47
N PHE A 97 5.63 -12.20 -0.53
CA PHE A 97 6.42 -11.75 -1.68
C PHE A 97 7.83 -12.34 -1.76
N GLN A 98 8.21 -13.26 -0.87
CA GLN A 98 9.52 -13.94 -0.88
C GLN A 98 9.92 -14.57 -2.24
N PRO A 99 9.01 -15.13 -3.07
CA PRO A 99 9.40 -15.62 -4.40
C PRO A 99 10.04 -14.57 -5.30
N TYR A 100 9.67 -13.30 -5.18
CA TYR A 100 10.29 -12.20 -5.95
C TYR A 100 11.75 -11.98 -5.54
N TYR A 101 12.06 -12.09 -4.25
CA TYR A 101 13.43 -12.00 -3.76
C TYR A 101 14.34 -13.05 -4.40
N PHE A 102 13.88 -14.30 -4.46
CA PHE A 102 14.68 -15.42 -4.99
C PHE A 102 14.77 -15.41 -6.52
N LYS A 103 13.72 -15.00 -7.21
CA LYS A 103 13.72 -14.87 -8.69
C LYS A 103 14.60 -13.74 -9.19
N ARG A 104 14.95 -12.77 -8.36
CA ARG A 104 15.68 -11.54 -8.72
C ARG A 104 15.06 -10.75 -9.88
N ASN A 105 13.82 -11.05 -10.24
CA ASN A 105 13.08 -10.32 -11.26
C ASN A 105 12.52 -9.04 -10.64
N LYS A 106 13.23 -7.95 -10.87
CA LYS A 106 12.74 -6.61 -10.51
C LYS A 106 11.62 -6.25 -11.48
N ILE A 107 10.48 -5.86 -10.94
CA ILE A 107 9.30 -5.48 -11.72
C ILE A 107 9.14 -3.97 -11.86
N ASP A 108 10.11 -3.18 -11.40
CA ASP A 108 10.20 -1.71 -11.48
C ASP A 108 8.86 -1.02 -11.21
N LYS A 109 8.36 -1.16 -9.99
CA LYS A 109 7.05 -0.63 -9.57
C LYS A 109 7.18 0.69 -8.82
N LYS A 110 6.21 1.55 -9.01
CA LYS A 110 6.06 2.78 -8.24
C LYS A 110 5.15 2.51 -7.04
N PHE A 111 5.52 2.99 -5.88
CA PHE A 111 4.76 2.80 -4.65
C PHE A 111 4.30 4.13 -4.07
N VAL A 112 3.08 4.14 -3.52
CA VAL A 112 2.54 5.22 -2.70
C VAL A 112 2.04 4.63 -1.40
N LEU A 113 2.28 5.33 -0.29
CA LEU A 113 1.85 4.91 1.04
C LEU A 113 0.84 5.90 1.61
N LEU A 114 -0.37 5.42 1.88
CA LEU A 114 -1.44 6.15 2.55
C LEU A 114 -1.68 5.53 3.91
N LEU A 115 -1.43 6.27 4.98
CA LEU A 115 -1.51 5.77 6.35
C LEU A 115 -2.55 6.53 7.16
N THR A 116 -3.23 5.82 8.05
CA THR A 116 -4.04 6.43 9.10
C THR A 116 -3.60 5.90 10.47
N ALA A 117 -3.55 6.78 11.48
CA ALA A 117 -3.12 6.42 12.83
C ALA A 117 -4.00 7.08 13.87
N GLY A 118 -4.45 6.32 14.89
CA GLY A 118 -5.27 6.80 15.99
C GLY A 118 -4.59 7.92 16.79
N SER A 119 -3.32 7.72 17.14
CA SER A 119 -2.55 8.71 17.90
C SER A 119 -2.06 9.87 17.02
N GLU A 120 -2.19 11.10 17.50
CA GLU A 120 -1.57 12.28 16.92
C GLU A 120 -0.11 12.44 17.36
N LYS A 121 0.20 12.03 18.59
CA LYS A 121 1.48 12.28 19.28
C LYS A 121 2.61 11.37 18.79
N ILE A 122 2.28 10.17 18.30
CA ILE A 122 3.27 9.18 17.91
C ILE A 122 3.51 9.28 16.40
N ASP A 123 4.77 9.40 16.00
CA ASP A 123 5.15 9.30 14.60
C ASP A 123 5.48 7.85 14.23
N TYR A 124 4.49 7.17 13.66
CA TYR A 124 4.66 5.78 13.21
C TYR A 124 5.36 5.65 11.85
N LEU A 125 5.51 6.74 11.10
CA LEU A 125 6.03 6.67 9.73
C LEU A 125 7.43 6.02 9.65
N PRO A 126 8.40 6.33 10.52
CA PRO A 126 9.73 5.69 10.44
C PRO A 126 9.67 4.18 10.61
N VAL A 127 8.86 3.67 11.55
CA VAL A 127 8.75 2.23 11.79
C VAL A 127 7.99 1.53 10.66
N ILE A 128 6.98 2.16 10.09
CA ILE A 128 6.26 1.63 8.93
C ILE A 128 7.17 1.61 7.69
N LEU A 129 7.96 2.65 7.46
CA LEU A 129 8.94 2.67 6.37
C LEU A 129 10.02 1.59 6.53
N ALA A 130 10.47 1.32 7.76
CA ALA A 130 11.41 0.24 8.02
C ALA A 130 10.84 -1.15 7.66
N GLN A 131 9.52 -1.34 7.78
CA GLN A 131 8.84 -2.59 7.42
C GLN A 131 8.58 -2.71 5.91
N ILE A 132 8.18 -1.61 5.24
CA ILE A 132 7.76 -1.68 3.84
C ILE A 132 8.91 -1.52 2.84
N ASN A 133 9.96 -0.78 3.18
CA ASN A 133 11.09 -0.56 2.26
C ASN A 133 11.76 -1.86 1.78
N PRO A 134 11.96 -2.90 2.63
CA PRO A 134 12.44 -4.20 2.16
C PRO A 134 11.50 -4.83 1.12
N VAL A 135 10.18 -4.73 1.31
CA VAL A 135 9.18 -5.25 0.37
C VAL A 135 9.23 -4.52 -0.96
N ILE A 136 9.28 -3.18 -0.92
CA ILE A 136 9.43 -2.33 -2.11
C ILE A 136 10.71 -2.72 -2.86
N LYS A 137 11.82 -2.92 -2.14
CA LYS A 137 13.11 -3.31 -2.73
C LYS A 137 13.07 -4.70 -3.36
N ILE A 138 12.40 -5.68 -2.72
CA ILE A 138 12.20 -7.04 -3.26
C ILE A 138 11.46 -6.98 -4.60
N LEU A 139 10.45 -6.14 -4.69
CA LEU A 139 9.68 -5.91 -5.91
C LEU A 139 10.39 -4.98 -6.91
N GLY A 140 11.63 -4.53 -6.61
CA GLY A 140 12.39 -3.63 -7.48
C GLY A 140 11.78 -2.24 -7.60
N GLY A 141 10.95 -1.85 -6.64
CA GLY A 141 10.16 -0.63 -6.71
C GLY A 141 10.83 0.58 -6.09
N LYS A 142 10.14 1.74 -6.25
CA LYS A 142 10.49 3.02 -5.67
C LYS A 142 9.27 3.63 -4.97
N LEU A 143 9.45 4.10 -3.74
CA LEU A 143 8.44 4.89 -3.04
C LEU A 143 8.44 6.32 -3.59
N LEU A 144 7.32 6.77 -4.14
CA LEU A 144 7.14 8.13 -4.69
C LEU A 144 6.72 9.14 -3.63
N GLY A 145 6.07 8.67 -2.59
CA GLY A 145 5.65 9.50 -1.48
C GLY A 145 4.67 8.82 -0.55
N GLU A 146 4.38 9.50 0.55
CA GLU A 146 3.44 9.03 1.56
C GLU A 146 2.49 10.17 1.99
N ILE A 147 1.30 9.82 2.44
CA ILE A 147 0.36 10.73 3.12
C ILE A 147 -0.11 10.02 4.39
N THR A 148 0.03 10.68 5.54
CA THR A 148 -0.36 10.11 6.84
C THR A 148 -1.38 11.01 7.52
N LEU A 149 -2.58 10.50 7.77
CA LEU A 149 -3.61 11.12 8.60
C LEU A 149 -3.45 10.60 10.02
N LYS A 150 -3.05 11.47 10.95
CA LYS A 150 -2.86 11.15 12.37
C LYS A 150 -4.04 11.64 13.21
N GLY A 151 -4.16 11.09 14.42
CA GLY A 151 -5.16 11.54 15.41
C GLY A 151 -6.57 11.05 15.13
N THR A 152 -6.75 9.98 14.34
CA THR A 152 -8.08 9.52 13.90
C THR A 152 -9.02 9.13 15.04
N ASP A 153 -8.51 8.88 16.25
CA ASP A 153 -9.35 8.58 17.43
C ASP A 153 -10.10 9.84 17.94
N TYR A 154 -9.69 11.04 17.54
CA TYR A 154 -10.20 12.31 18.04
C TYR A 154 -10.62 13.29 16.94
N LEU A 155 -10.48 12.95 15.66
CA LEU A 155 -10.81 13.85 14.55
C LEU A 155 -12.32 14.01 14.38
N ASN A 156 -12.73 15.24 14.12
CA ASN A 156 -14.06 15.58 13.61
C ASN A 156 -14.00 15.90 12.10
N ASN A 157 -15.16 16.12 11.46
CA ASN A 157 -15.24 16.39 10.02
C ASN A 157 -14.46 17.65 9.61
N PHE A 158 -14.45 18.70 10.43
CA PHE A 158 -13.71 19.93 10.13
C PHE A 158 -12.21 19.71 10.10
N ASP A 159 -11.67 18.89 11.02
CA ASP A 159 -10.25 18.57 11.05
C ASP A 159 -9.84 17.72 9.84
N ILE A 160 -10.71 16.84 9.39
CA ILE A 160 -10.51 16.01 8.19
C ILE A 160 -10.45 16.87 6.95
N ASP A 161 -11.39 17.80 6.77
CA ASP A 161 -11.43 18.71 5.63
C ASP A 161 -10.17 19.59 5.58
N LYS A 162 -9.75 20.10 6.73
CA LYS A 162 -8.51 20.88 6.85
C LYS A 162 -7.27 20.06 6.50
N PHE A 163 -7.23 18.79 6.91
CA PHE A 163 -6.15 17.86 6.54
C PHE A 163 -6.13 17.64 5.02
N TYR A 164 -7.27 17.35 4.40
CA TYR A 164 -7.35 17.14 2.97
C TYR A 164 -6.93 18.38 2.18
N LEU A 165 -7.35 19.56 2.60
CA LEU A 165 -6.93 20.82 1.98
C LEU A 165 -5.41 21.00 2.02
N LYS A 166 -4.76 20.73 3.16
CA LYS A 166 -3.30 20.80 3.31
C LYS A 166 -2.57 19.74 2.49
N SER A 167 -3.16 18.56 2.36
CA SER A 167 -2.54 17.41 1.67
C SER A 167 -2.71 17.43 0.15
N LYS A 168 -3.54 18.33 -0.38
CA LYS A 168 -3.89 18.45 -1.81
C LYS A 168 -2.67 18.56 -2.73
N ASN A 169 -1.75 19.46 -2.41
CA ASN A 169 -0.54 19.66 -3.23
C ASN A 169 0.38 18.45 -3.16
N LYS A 170 0.51 17.80 -1.98
CA LYS A 170 1.29 16.59 -1.82
C LYS A 170 0.73 15.44 -2.66
N ALA A 171 -0.59 15.24 -2.66
CA ALA A 171 -1.26 14.23 -3.47
C ALA A 171 -1.03 14.47 -4.97
N ARG A 172 -1.21 15.71 -5.45
CA ARG A 172 -0.93 16.08 -6.84
C ARG A 172 0.51 15.82 -7.24
N ASN A 173 1.47 16.27 -6.45
CA ASN A 173 2.90 16.08 -6.73
C ASN A 173 3.27 14.60 -6.81
N ILE A 174 2.70 13.75 -5.96
CA ILE A 174 2.91 12.30 -6.02
C ILE A 174 2.40 11.74 -7.34
N ILE A 175 1.19 12.14 -7.75
CA ILE A 175 0.56 11.65 -8.98
C ILE A 175 1.27 12.16 -10.24
N GLU A 176 1.70 13.42 -10.28
CA GLU A 176 2.52 13.95 -11.38
C GLU A 176 3.82 13.15 -11.59
N ASN A 177 4.39 12.60 -10.51
CA ASN A 177 5.56 11.74 -10.60
C ASN A 177 5.26 10.34 -11.17
N PHE A 178 3.97 9.94 -11.31
CA PHE A 178 3.62 8.70 -12.02
C PHE A 178 4.01 8.75 -13.49
N GLU A 179 3.95 9.93 -14.10
CA GLU A 179 4.17 10.10 -15.54
C GLU A 179 5.62 10.41 -15.90
N LYS A 180 6.35 11.14 -15.04
CA LYS A 180 7.71 11.59 -15.32
C LYS A 180 8.77 10.49 -15.49
N ASN A 181 8.45 9.24 -15.14
CA ASN A 181 9.38 8.10 -15.19
C ASN A 181 8.93 7.03 -16.22
N LYS A 182 8.28 7.41 -17.32
CA LYS A 182 7.91 6.52 -18.44
C LYS A 182 9.00 6.39 -19.53
N HIS A 183 10.26 6.69 -19.19
CA HIS A 183 11.38 6.55 -20.14
C HIS A 183 12.40 5.55 -19.67
#